data_a9f1960e0ef771e1f7643a1890c240f5
#
_entry.id   a9f1960e0ef771e1f7643a1890c240f5
#
_cell.length_a   1.000
_cell.length_b   1.000
_cell.length_c   1.000
_cell.angle_alpha   90.00
_cell.angle_beta   90.00
_cell.angle_gamma   90.00
#
_symmetry.space_group_name_H-M   'P 1'
#
loop_
_entity.id
_entity.type
_entity.pdbx_description
1 polymer ?
#
loop_
_entity_poly.entity_id
_entity_poly.type
_entity_poly.pdbx_seq_one_letter_code
_entity_poly.pdbx_strand_id
1 'polypeptide(L)'
;NNTTYNIIYTTDGSQLCSTTTSIQVTSLSADDSSFELTATCDGATATVTGVSGGSFAFADEPADGAIIDPATGTITGGSSYTTYNVEYTTSDACPTTSTLEVTTLDPDNSSLDIIDPSPLQVCDDNIADGLTEMDLTIKNSEITNGNPNYSVSYYFSETNALNGENPLPVNYTNISNPQTVYVRIVDINTNCFATTTLDLNVITAPSANAPPALEYCDEDADGFGVFNLSQLNEVISDGQTGLTITYHETQADAENNVNAIIGEYNNINPYTQTVFIRIESSTVVTDCATYLDVLLVVNDVPQINTDSSSL
;
A
#
# COMPACT_ATOMS: atom_id res chain seq x y z
N ASN A 1 7.46 39.11 -38.34
CA ASN A 1 8.39 40.20 -38.13
C ASN A 1 7.72 41.56 -37.90
N ASN A 2 6.41 41.65 -37.61
CA ASN A 2 5.66 42.85 -37.22
C ASN A 2 6.09 44.13 -37.96
N THR A 3 6.26 44.07 -39.31
CA THR A 3 6.66 45.20 -40.12
C THR A 3 5.42 45.92 -40.60
N THR A 4 5.33 47.20 -40.29
CA THR A 4 4.22 48.05 -40.72
C THR A 4 4.57 48.70 -42.07
N TYR A 5 3.72 48.48 -43.04
CA TYR A 5 3.79 49.07 -44.36
C TYR A 5 2.75 50.17 -44.49
N ASN A 6 3.16 51.29 -45.05
CA ASN A 6 2.25 52.39 -45.38
C ASN A 6 1.93 52.33 -46.88
N ILE A 7 0.74 51.86 -47.22
CA ILE A 7 0.30 51.78 -48.61
C ILE A 7 -0.38 53.12 -48.95
N ILE A 8 0.18 53.86 -49.95
CA ILE A 8 -0.32 55.12 -50.40
C ILE A 8 -1.01 54.93 -51.75
N TYR A 9 -2.26 55.28 -51.83
CA TYR A 9 -3.00 55.35 -53.08
C TYR A 9 -3.25 56.80 -53.45
N THR A 10 -2.73 57.15 -54.62
CA THR A 10 -2.92 58.52 -55.22
C THR A 10 -3.76 58.37 -56.46
N THR A 11 -4.86 59.10 -56.55
CA THR A 11 -5.68 59.16 -57.75
C THR A 11 -4.97 60.07 -58.77
N ASP A 12 -4.75 59.58 -59.97
CA ASP A 12 -4.25 60.38 -61.10
C ASP A 12 -5.44 61.04 -61.81
N GLY A 13 -5.86 62.14 -61.25
CA GLY A 13 -6.92 62.97 -61.85
C GLY A 13 -6.36 63.86 -62.93
N SER A 14 -6.74 63.62 -64.20
CA SER A 14 -6.38 64.44 -65.36
C SER A 14 -6.96 65.86 -65.28
N GLN A 15 -7.53 66.26 -64.16
CA GLN A 15 -8.00 67.60 -63.87
C GLN A 15 -7.74 68.01 -62.42
N LEU A 16 -6.75 68.84 -62.19
CA LEU A 16 -6.50 69.77 -61.08
C LEU A 16 -6.72 69.30 -59.59
N CYS A 17 -7.20 68.09 -59.27
CA CYS A 17 -7.42 67.59 -57.92
C CYS A 17 -7.04 66.13 -57.80
N SER A 18 -5.77 65.86 -57.46
CA SER A 18 -5.37 64.51 -57.00
C SER A 18 -5.67 64.39 -55.53
N THR A 19 -6.24 63.27 -55.12
CA THR A 19 -6.42 62.90 -53.70
C THR A 19 -5.53 61.73 -53.37
N THR A 20 -4.87 61.80 -52.23
CA THR A 20 -4.04 60.74 -51.66
C THR A 20 -4.69 60.20 -50.39
N THR A 21 -4.81 58.87 -50.36
CA THR A 21 -5.23 58.17 -49.10
C THR A 21 -4.15 57.17 -48.70
N SER A 22 -3.92 56.99 -47.45
CA SER A 22 -2.96 56.01 -46.94
C SER A 22 -3.63 55.02 -45.98
N ILE A 23 -3.27 53.79 -46.07
CA ILE A 23 -3.65 52.71 -45.13
C ILE A 23 -2.39 52.06 -44.62
N GLN A 24 -2.36 51.80 -43.34
CA GLN A 24 -1.29 51.03 -42.71
C GLN A 24 -1.68 49.52 -42.67
N VAL A 25 -0.78 48.68 -43.07
CA VAL A 25 -0.89 47.22 -42.98
C VAL A 25 0.32 46.71 -42.24
N THR A 26 0.10 46.00 -41.13
CA THR A 26 1.18 45.38 -40.37
C THR A 26 1.22 43.90 -40.70
N SER A 27 2.38 43.38 -41.11
CA SER A 27 2.59 41.94 -41.24
C SER A 27 2.61 41.33 -39.84
N LEU A 28 1.94 40.20 -39.63
CA LEU A 28 2.02 39.44 -38.38
C LEU A 28 3.33 38.62 -38.37
N SER A 29 3.82 38.34 -37.18
CA SER A 29 4.87 37.33 -36.98
C SER A 29 4.25 35.94 -37.06
N ALA A 30 5.03 34.96 -37.48
CA ALA A 30 4.65 33.54 -37.35
C ALA A 30 4.48 33.18 -35.87
N ASP A 31 3.57 32.30 -35.60
CA ASP A 31 3.33 31.79 -34.27
C ASP A 31 4.55 30.96 -33.81
N ASP A 32 4.75 30.87 -32.51
CA ASP A 32 5.76 30.00 -31.91
C ASP A 32 5.12 28.64 -31.63
N SER A 33 5.44 27.61 -32.40
CA SER A 33 4.96 26.24 -32.23
C SER A 33 5.87 25.36 -31.39
N SER A 34 6.68 25.96 -30.51
CA SER A 34 7.60 25.22 -29.63
C SER A 34 6.84 24.38 -28.56
N PHE A 35 7.30 23.17 -28.38
CA PHE A 35 6.81 22.25 -27.33
C PHE A 35 7.93 21.31 -26.90
N GLU A 36 7.72 20.59 -25.82
CA GLU A 36 8.62 19.56 -25.26
C GLU A 36 7.87 18.24 -25.12
N LEU A 37 8.60 17.12 -25.25
CA LEU A 37 8.08 15.77 -25.05
C LEU A 37 8.84 15.08 -23.91
N THR A 38 8.10 14.43 -23.01
CA THR A 38 8.64 13.58 -21.96
C THR A 38 8.18 12.16 -22.22
N ALA A 39 9.12 11.24 -22.43
CA ALA A 39 8.83 9.83 -22.68
C ALA A 39 8.22 9.14 -21.47
N THR A 40 7.27 8.22 -21.74
CA THR A 40 6.75 7.23 -20.79
C THR A 40 7.03 5.82 -21.31
N CYS A 41 6.65 4.76 -20.58
CA CYS A 41 6.86 3.39 -21.07
C CYS A 41 5.86 2.96 -22.14
N ASP A 42 4.73 3.64 -22.27
CA ASP A 42 3.68 3.36 -23.25
C ASP A 42 3.37 4.53 -24.18
N GLY A 43 4.24 5.59 -24.17
CA GLY A 43 4.03 6.77 -25.00
C GLY A 43 4.86 7.98 -24.58
N ALA A 44 4.21 9.14 -24.47
CA ALA A 44 4.82 10.39 -24.04
C ALA A 44 3.77 11.39 -23.53
N THR A 45 4.21 12.39 -22.77
CA THR A 45 3.45 13.59 -22.45
C THR A 45 4.05 14.80 -23.15
N ALA A 46 3.20 15.75 -23.60
CA ALA A 46 3.65 16.97 -24.25
C ALA A 46 3.42 18.19 -23.36
N THR A 47 4.34 19.16 -23.46
CA THR A 47 4.21 20.48 -22.82
C THR A 47 4.45 21.56 -23.85
N VAL A 48 3.43 22.38 -24.15
CA VAL A 48 3.57 23.52 -25.08
C VAL A 48 4.35 24.63 -24.38
N THR A 49 5.46 25.06 -24.99
CA THR A 49 6.29 26.17 -24.50
C THR A 49 6.09 27.46 -25.32
N GLY A 50 5.50 27.33 -26.50
CA GLY A 50 5.14 28.44 -27.41
C GLY A 50 3.67 28.86 -27.29
N VAL A 51 3.01 29.13 -28.42
CA VAL A 51 1.58 29.52 -28.46
C VAL A 51 0.69 28.33 -28.19
N SER A 52 -0.16 28.44 -27.16
CA SER A 52 -1.09 27.40 -26.75
C SER A 52 -2.38 27.39 -27.60
N GLY A 53 -3.18 26.30 -27.49
CA GLY A 53 -4.48 26.17 -28.18
C GLY A 53 -4.41 25.58 -29.57
N GLY A 54 -3.23 25.12 -30.01
CA GLY A 54 -3.04 24.36 -31.23
C GLY A 54 -3.48 22.89 -31.10
N SER A 55 -3.05 22.08 -32.06
CA SER A 55 -3.39 20.66 -32.14
C SER A 55 -2.17 19.80 -32.35
N PHE A 56 -2.13 18.65 -31.62
CA PHE A 56 -1.12 17.62 -31.81
C PHE A 56 -1.59 16.51 -32.77
N ALA A 57 -0.64 15.95 -33.50
CA ALA A 57 -0.85 14.77 -34.34
C ALA A 57 0.46 13.98 -34.46
N PHE A 58 0.37 12.72 -34.89
CA PHE A 58 1.55 12.01 -35.40
C PHE A 58 1.89 12.52 -36.81
N ALA A 59 3.18 12.74 -37.11
CA ALA A 59 3.65 13.03 -38.46
C ALA A 59 3.52 11.79 -39.37
N ASP A 60 3.74 10.59 -38.80
CA ASP A 60 3.58 9.29 -39.43
C ASP A 60 2.67 8.42 -38.57
N GLU A 61 1.76 7.66 -39.19
CA GLU A 61 0.83 6.78 -38.44
C GLU A 61 1.59 5.66 -37.70
N PRO A 62 1.41 5.49 -36.38
CA PRO A 62 2.11 4.46 -35.63
C PRO A 62 1.72 3.05 -36.06
N ALA A 63 2.72 2.16 -36.21
CA ALA A 63 2.49 0.76 -36.59
C ALA A 63 1.96 -0.13 -35.47
N ASP A 64 2.09 0.32 -34.22
CA ASP A 64 1.75 -0.43 -32.99
C ASP A 64 0.38 -0.06 -32.39
N GLY A 65 -0.34 0.85 -33.02
CA GLY A 65 -1.66 1.27 -32.60
C GLY A 65 -1.67 2.31 -31.47
N ALA A 66 -0.54 2.96 -31.18
CA ALA A 66 -0.47 4.12 -30.29
C ALA A 66 -1.45 5.22 -30.73
N ILE A 67 -2.04 5.91 -29.77
CA ILE A 67 -2.96 7.02 -30.01
C ILE A 67 -2.40 8.30 -29.37
N ILE A 68 -2.66 9.44 -30.02
CA ILE A 68 -2.32 10.76 -29.49
C ILE A 68 -3.58 11.57 -29.23
N ASP A 69 -3.65 12.21 -28.08
CA ASP A 69 -4.71 13.18 -27.79
C ASP A 69 -4.39 14.50 -28.49
N PRO A 70 -5.23 14.96 -29.41
CA PRO A 70 -4.93 16.18 -30.21
C PRO A 70 -4.94 17.45 -29.34
N ALA A 71 -5.53 17.49 -28.19
CA ALA A 71 -5.58 18.67 -27.33
C ALA A 71 -4.39 18.75 -26.36
N THR A 72 -3.96 17.60 -25.82
CA THR A 72 -2.90 17.53 -24.80
C THR A 72 -1.56 17.06 -25.34
N GLY A 73 -1.52 16.38 -26.51
CA GLY A 73 -0.34 15.75 -27.06
C GLY A 73 0.10 14.49 -26.28
N THR A 74 -0.75 13.98 -25.39
CA THR A 74 -0.47 12.75 -24.67
C THR A 74 -0.57 11.55 -25.59
N ILE A 75 0.48 10.73 -25.64
CA ILE A 75 0.55 9.47 -26.39
C ILE A 75 0.35 8.34 -25.40
N THR A 76 -0.52 7.37 -25.73
CA THR A 76 -0.80 6.17 -24.94
C THR A 76 -0.93 4.93 -25.82
N GLY A 77 -0.78 3.74 -25.22
CA GLY A 77 -0.93 2.47 -25.90
C GLY A 77 0.17 2.12 -26.88
N GLY A 78 1.29 2.81 -26.79
CA GLY A 78 2.47 2.54 -27.60
C GLY A 78 3.30 1.38 -27.07
N SER A 79 4.17 0.85 -27.94
CA SER A 79 5.14 -0.17 -27.57
C SER A 79 6.42 0.45 -27.01
N SER A 80 7.10 -0.28 -26.12
CA SER A 80 8.42 0.14 -25.60
C SER A 80 9.46 0.24 -26.70
N TYR A 81 10.46 1.09 -26.48
CA TYR A 81 11.52 1.42 -27.43
C TYR A 81 11.04 1.85 -28.82
N THR A 82 9.82 2.34 -28.92
CA THR A 82 9.24 2.83 -30.17
C THR A 82 9.42 4.34 -30.29
N THR A 83 9.86 4.80 -31.43
CA THR A 83 10.04 6.25 -31.73
C THR A 83 8.81 6.77 -32.43
N TYR A 84 8.26 7.88 -31.95
CA TYR A 84 7.16 8.61 -32.56
C TYR A 84 7.62 10.00 -33.00
N ASN A 85 7.18 10.39 -34.16
CA ASN A 85 7.30 11.75 -34.67
C ASN A 85 6.01 12.51 -34.38
N VAL A 86 6.09 13.55 -33.56
CA VAL A 86 4.94 14.32 -33.09
C VAL A 86 4.98 15.72 -33.68
N GLU A 87 3.86 16.14 -34.25
CA GLU A 87 3.66 17.48 -34.77
C GLU A 87 2.73 18.26 -33.83
N TYR A 88 3.09 19.52 -33.61
CA TYR A 88 2.23 20.54 -33.02
C TYR A 88 2.02 21.69 -33.96
N THR A 89 0.75 21.97 -34.29
CA THR A 89 0.34 23.06 -35.14
C THR A 89 -0.44 24.10 -34.33
N THR A 90 0.02 25.36 -34.33
CA THR A 90 -0.67 26.49 -33.70
C THR A 90 -1.96 26.85 -34.46
N SER A 91 -2.90 27.51 -33.80
CA SER A 91 -4.21 27.86 -34.35
C SER A 91 -4.46 29.36 -34.49
N ASP A 92 -3.46 30.21 -34.18
CA ASP A 92 -3.58 31.67 -34.27
C ASP A 92 -3.50 32.20 -35.71
N ALA A 93 -3.37 33.50 -35.87
CA ALA A 93 -3.48 34.16 -37.16
C ALA A 93 -2.37 33.82 -38.17
N CYS A 94 -1.21 33.33 -37.72
CA CYS A 94 -0.09 32.91 -38.55
C CYS A 94 0.43 31.53 -38.10
N PRO A 95 -0.36 30.46 -38.33
CA PRO A 95 -0.05 29.13 -37.78
C PRO A 95 1.27 28.59 -38.29
N THR A 96 1.98 27.90 -37.42
CA THR A 96 3.21 27.16 -37.73
C THR A 96 3.13 25.75 -37.14
N THR A 97 3.94 24.86 -37.71
CA THR A 97 4.05 23.49 -37.23
C THR A 97 5.51 23.21 -36.85
N SER A 98 5.69 22.56 -35.70
CA SER A 98 6.99 21.99 -35.30
C SER A 98 6.83 20.49 -35.11
N THR A 99 7.91 19.74 -35.39
CA THR A 99 7.96 18.28 -35.25
C THR A 99 9.09 17.93 -34.30
N LEU A 100 8.80 17.04 -33.31
CA LEU A 100 9.78 16.46 -32.39
C LEU A 100 9.67 14.95 -32.40
N GLU A 101 10.80 14.30 -32.12
CA GLU A 101 10.86 12.84 -31.88
C GLU A 101 10.86 12.53 -30.40
N VAL A 102 10.19 11.44 -30.04
CA VAL A 102 10.26 10.84 -28.68
C VAL A 102 10.33 9.32 -28.81
N THR A 103 11.22 8.71 -28.04
CA THR A 103 11.31 7.24 -27.93
C THR A 103 10.80 6.82 -26.57
N THR A 104 9.85 5.90 -26.54
CA THR A 104 9.29 5.32 -25.30
C THR A 104 10.37 4.66 -24.47
N LEU A 105 10.14 4.63 -23.15
CA LEU A 105 11.05 4.01 -22.20
C LEU A 105 10.91 2.48 -22.21
N ASP A 106 11.85 1.81 -21.53
CA ASP A 106 11.82 0.37 -21.28
C ASP A 106 10.86 0.06 -20.12
N PRO A 107 9.80 -0.76 -20.30
CA PRO A 107 8.93 -1.17 -19.21
C PRO A 107 9.65 -2.11 -18.21
N ASP A 108 10.60 -2.93 -18.69
CA ASP A 108 11.45 -3.79 -17.86
C ASP A 108 12.58 -2.99 -17.20
N ASN A 109 12.49 -1.67 -17.24
CA ASN A 109 13.53 -0.84 -16.65
C ASN A 109 13.63 -1.11 -15.16
N SER A 110 14.63 -1.91 -14.79
CA SER A 110 15.13 -2.12 -13.43
C SER A 110 15.49 -0.83 -12.68
N SER A 111 15.10 0.35 -13.22
CA SER A 111 15.28 1.66 -12.59
C SER A 111 14.21 2.00 -11.55
N LEU A 112 13.13 1.21 -11.45
CA LEU A 112 12.22 1.34 -10.32
C LEU A 112 12.93 0.85 -9.06
N ASP A 113 13.11 1.75 -8.10
CA ASP A 113 13.70 1.43 -6.79
C ASP A 113 12.66 0.70 -5.94
N ILE A 114 12.53 -0.61 -6.19
CA ILE A 114 11.62 -1.51 -5.47
C ILE A 114 12.41 -2.47 -4.60
N ILE A 115 11.78 -2.95 -3.53
CA ILE A 115 12.33 -3.96 -2.63
C ILE A 115 11.46 -5.22 -2.73
N ASP A 116 12.11 -6.38 -2.83
CA ASP A 116 11.41 -7.66 -2.67
C ASP A 116 10.89 -7.75 -1.23
N PRO A 117 9.57 -7.86 -1.03
CA PRO A 117 9.01 -7.79 0.31
C PRO A 117 9.32 -9.04 1.12
N SER A 118 9.47 -8.85 2.42
CA SER A 118 9.40 -9.97 3.35
C SER A 118 8.00 -10.58 3.34
N PRO A 119 7.85 -11.90 3.62
CA PRO A 119 6.54 -12.55 3.65
C PRO A 119 5.52 -11.81 4.51
N LEU A 120 4.27 -11.72 4.04
CA LEU A 120 3.15 -11.25 4.86
C LEU A 120 2.69 -12.39 5.75
N GLN A 121 2.89 -12.24 7.05
CA GLN A 121 2.47 -13.20 8.06
C GLN A 121 1.26 -12.67 8.81
N VAL A 122 0.21 -13.45 8.90
CA VAL A 122 -1.02 -13.14 9.66
C VAL A 122 -1.44 -14.34 10.49
N CYS A 123 -2.16 -14.09 11.57
CA CYS A 123 -2.77 -15.17 12.35
C CYS A 123 -3.94 -15.79 11.61
N ASP A 124 -4.06 -17.10 11.77
CA ASP A 124 -5.28 -17.80 11.37
C ASP A 124 -6.49 -17.22 12.12
N ASP A 125 -7.64 -17.29 11.52
CA ASP A 125 -8.89 -16.88 12.17
C ASP A 125 -9.34 -17.94 13.20
N ASN A 126 -10.60 -17.87 13.62
CA ASN A 126 -11.15 -18.82 14.59
C ASN A 126 -11.31 -20.26 14.05
N ILE A 127 -11.04 -20.48 12.76
CA ILE A 127 -11.08 -21.79 12.10
C ILE A 127 -9.66 -22.13 11.69
N ALA A 128 -9.01 -23.06 12.39
CA ALA A 128 -7.63 -23.44 12.13
C ALA A 128 -7.50 -24.25 10.82
N ASP A 129 -7.77 -23.60 9.68
CA ASP A 129 -7.71 -24.19 8.34
C ASP A 129 -6.58 -23.62 7.47
N GLY A 130 -5.85 -22.62 7.96
CA GLY A 130 -4.77 -21.96 7.26
C GLY A 130 -5.27 -20.95 6.22
N LEU A 131 -6.54 -20.56 6.24
CA LEU A 131 -7.16 -19.61 5.33
C LEU A 131 -7.71 -18.42 6.13
N THR A 132 -7.26 -17.20 5.81
CA THR A 132 -7.74 -16.01 6.49
C THR A 132 -7.72 -14.78 5.59
N GLU A 133 -8.54 -13.79 5.89
CA GLU A 133 -8.50 -12.50 5.19
C GLU A 133 -7.32 -11.66 5.67
N MET A 134 -6.58 -11.09 4.73
CA MET A 134 -5.42 -10.24 5.00
C MET A 134 -5.42 -8.99 4.14
N ASP A 135 -4.97 -7.88 4.70
CA ASP A 135 -4.76 -6.63 3.99
C ASP A 135 -3.40 -6.66 3.29
N LEU A 136 -3.40 -6.82 1.96
CA LEU A 136 -2.16 -6.86 1.16
C LEU A 136 -1.44 -5.50 1.16
N THR A 137 -2.16 -4.39 1.40
CA THR A 137 -1.58 -3.03 1.34
C THR A 137 -0.56 -2.74 2.44
N ILE A 138 -0.53 -3.54 3.51
CA ILE A 138 0.47 -3.48 4.59
C ILE A 138 1.89 -3.54 4.02
N LYS A 139 2.09 -4.25 2.88
CA LYS A 139 3.38 -4.41 2.23
C LYS A 139 3.74 -3.30 1.23
N ASN A 140 2.79 -2.42 0.89
CA ASN A 140 3.03 -1.39 -0.12
C ASN A 140 4.26 -0.51 0.18
N SER A 141 4.39 -0.05 1.42
CA SER A 141 5.51 0.84 1.81
C SER A 141 6.87 0.13 1.73
N GLU A 142 6.92 -1.16 2.08
CA GLU A 142 8.14 -1.98 1.96
C GLU A 142 8.50 -2.15 0.48
N ILE A 143 7.53 -2.58 -0.35
CA ILE A 143 7.72 -2.85 -1.78
C ILE A 143 8.19 -1.60 -2.53
N THR A 144 7.57 -0.45 -2.26
CA THR A 144 7.84 0.81 -2.95
C THR A 144 9.03 1.59 -2.39
N ASN A 145 9.74 1.03 -1.39
CA ASN A 145 10.76 1.77 -0.63
C ASN A 145 10.25 3.14 -0.13
N GLY A 146 8.94 3.23 0.16
CA GLY A 146 8.28 4.46 0.60
C GLY A 146 8.07 5.51 -0.50
N ASN A 147 8.29 5.19 -1.79
CA ASN A 147 8.08 6.14 -2.89
C ASN A 147 6.58 6.38 -3.13
N PRO A 148 6.06 7.62 -2.96
CA PRO A 148 4.65 7.93 -3.11
C PRO A 148 4.16 7.95 -4.58
N ASN A 149 5.08 7.96 -5.55
CA ASN A 149 4.74 7.93 -6.97
C ASN A 149 4.54 6.51 -7.51
N TYR A 150 4.68 5.49 -6.67
CA TYR A 150 4.48 4.10 -7.06
C TYR A 150 3.11 3.61 -6.63
N SER A 151 2.38 3.04 -7.57
CA SER A 151 1.10 2.34 -7.34
C SER A 151 1.34 0.85 -7.32
N VAL A 152 0.80 0.14 -6.31
CA VAL A 152 0.97 -1.31 -6.13
C VAL A 152 -0.36 -2.02 -6.36
N SER A 153 -0.32 -3.12 -7.08
CA SER A 153 -1.46 -4.01 -7.33
C SER A 153 -1.00 -5.47 -7.21
N TYR A 154 -1.91 -6.32 -6.76
CA TYR A 154 -1.64 -7.74 -6.48
C TYR A 154 -2.43 -8.63 -7.44
N TYR A 155 -1.86 -9.79 -7.82
CA TYR A 155 -2.43 -10.67 -8.83
C TYR A 155 -2.25 -12.13 -8.45
N PHE A 156 -3.17 -12.96 -8.96
CA PHE A 156 -3.10 -14.41 -8.75
C PHE A 156 -2.02 -15.09 -9.62
N SER A 157 -1.69 -14.53 -10.77
CA SER A 157 -0.70 -15.09 -11.69
C SER A 157 0.25 -14.03 -12.25
N GLU A 158 1.45 -14.48 -12.63
CA GLU A 158 2.46 -13.64 -13.28
C GLU A 158 1.91 -12.97 -14.56
N THR A 159 1.20 -13.74 -15.39
CA THR A 159 0.60 -13.20 -16.62
C THR A 159 -0.36 -12.06 -16.34
N ASN A 160 -1.19 -12.16 -15.31
CA ASN A 160 -2.10 -11.09 -14.92
C ASN A 160 -1.34 -9.88 -14.39
N ALA A 161 -0.27 -10.06 -13.64
CA ALA A 161 0.59 -8.96 -13.17
C ALA A 161 1.28 -8.25 -14.33
N LEU A 162 1.83 -8.99 -15.30
CA LEU A 162 2.47 -8.41 -16.48
C LEU A 162 1.48 -7.59 -17.32
N ASN A 163 0.25 -8.09 -17.49
CA ASN A 163 -0.76 -7.42 -18.28
C ASN A 163 -1.56 -6.34 -17.49
N GLY A 164 -1.48 -6.33 -16.15
CA GLY A 164 -2.28 -5.46 -15.31
C GLY A 164 -3.78 -5.83 -15.28
N GLU A 165 -4.12 -7.11 -15.54
CA GLU A 165 -5.49 -7.59 -15.66
C GLU A 165 -5.94 -8.39 -14.44
N ASN A 166 -7.21 -8.25 -14.04
CA ASN A 166 -7.83 -8.99 -12.94
C ASN A 166 -7.05 -8.89 -11.60
N PRO A 167 -6.84 -7.69 -11.08
CA PRO A 167 -6.16 -7.52 -9.79
C PRO A 167 -6.96 -8.16 -8.65
N LEU A 168 -6.25 -8.67 -7.66
CA LEU A 168 -6.84 -9.14 -6.40
C LEU A 168 -7.40 -7.96 -5.59
N PRO A 169 -8.46 -8.18 -4.79
CA PRO A 169 -8.92 -7.17 -3.84
C PRO A 169 -7.85 -6.91 -2.77
N VAL A 170 -7.83 -5.71 -2.21
CA VAL A 170 -6.86 -5.33 -1.17
C VAL A 170 -7.01 -6.20 0.09
N ASN A 171 -8.24 -6.50 0.47
CA ASN A 171 -8.56 -7.52 1.48
C ASN A 171 -8.76 -8.85 0.75
N TYR A 172 -7.79 -9.73 0.88
CA TYR A 172 -7.73 -10.98 0.15
C TYR A 172 -7.69 -12.17 1.10
N THR A 173 -8.56 -13.15 0.88
CA THR A 173 -8.48 -14.44 1.57
C THR A 173 -7.61 -15.39 0.74
N ASN A 174 -6.54 -15.90 1.33
CA ASN A 174 -5.66 -16.87 0.67
C ASN A 174 -6.43 -18.17 0.35
N ILE A 175 -6.00 -18.89 -0.68
CA ILE A 175 -6.61 -20.16 -1.11
C ILE A 175 -5.74 -21.38 -0.81
N SER A 176 -4.54 -21.15 -0.31
CA SER A 176 -3.59 -22.15 0.19
C SER A 176 -2.64 -21.50 1.20
N ASN A 177 -2.00 -22.32 2.03
CA ASN A 177 -1.00 -21.84 2.98
C ASN A 177 0.27 -22.71 2.91
N PRO A 178 1.44 -22.15 2.53
CA PRO A 178 1.65 -20.78 2.05
C PRO A 178 1.07 -20.54 0.65
N GLN A 179 0.90 -19.28 0.27
CA GLN A 179 0.52 -18.87 -1.07
C GLN A 179 1.42 -17.73 -1.56
N THR A 180 1.88 -17.82 -2.81
CA THR A 180 2.57 -16.71 -3.48
C THR A 180 1.60 -15.95 -4.35
N VAL A 181 1.58 -14.62 -4.24
CA VAL A 181 0.87 -13.70 -5.14
C VAL A 181 1.89 -12.85 -5.89
N TYR A 182 1.51 -12.38 -7.08
CA TYR A 182 2.35 -11.55 -7.94
C TYR A 182 2.01 -10.09 -7.72
N VAL A 183 3.02 -9.25 -7.69
CA VAL A 183 2.90 -7.82 -7.42
C VAL A 183 3.32 -7.05 -8.66
N ARG A 184 2.51 -6.07 -9.07
CA ARG A 184 2.86 -5.10 -10.10
C ARG A 184 2.97 -3.72 -9.47
N ILE A 185 4.09 -3.07 -9.71
CA ILE A 185 4.40 -1.72 -9.24
C ILE A 185 4.49 -0.82 -10.47
N VAL A 186 3.72 0.26 -10.50
CA VAL A 186 3.67 1.21 -11.62
C VAL A 186 4.10 2.58 -11.12
N ASP A 187 5.07 3.20 -11.79
CA ASP A 187 5.36 4.62 -11.63
C ASP A 187 4.27 5.44 -12.33
N ILE A 188 3.50 6.20 -11.56
CA ILE A 188 2.36 6.98 -12.05
C ILE A 188 2.74 8.13 -12.99
N ASN A 189 4.02 8.53 -13.02
CA ASN A 189 4.50 9.61 -13.90
C ASN A 189 4.95 9.10 -15.26
N THR A 190 5.49 7.88 -15.33
CA THR A 190 6.10 7.32 -16.55
C THR A 190 5.35 6.12 -17.10
N ASN A 191 4.35 5.58 -16.38
CA ASN A 191 3.67 4.30 -16.65
C ASN A 191 4.63 3.09 -16.75
N CYS A 192 5.90 3.28 -16.41
CA CYS A 192 6.82 2.15 -16.28
C CYS A 192 6.41 1.27 -15.12
N PHE A 193 6.57 -0.04 -15.25
CA PHE A 193 6.23 -0.97 -14.21
C PHE A 193 7.34 -1.98 -13.96
N ALA A 194 7.34 -2.53 -12.76
CA ALA A 194 8.13 -3.70 -12.38
C ALA A 194 7.20 -4.73 -11.70
N THR A 195 7.63 -5.98 -11.68
CA THR A 195 6.92 -7.05 -10.99
C THR A 195 7.82 -7.74 -9.97
N THR A 196 7.24 -8.14 -8.87
CA THR A 196 7.86 -9.01 -7.86
C THR A 196 6.84 -9.99 -7.31
N THR A 197 7.17 -10.74 -6.28
CA THR A 197 6.27 -11.67 -5.62
C THR A 197 6.13 -11.34 -4.15
N LEU A 198 5.00 -11.72 -3.55
CA LEU A 198 4.75 -11.65 -2.12
C LEU A 198 4.24 -13.00 -1.63
N ASP A 199 4.95 -13.59 -0.67
CA ASP A 199 4.51 -14.80 0.00
C ASP A 199 3.55 -14.45 1.14
N LEU A 200 2.42 -15.14 1.17
CA LEU A 200 1.37 -15.05 2.17
C LEU A 200 1.45 -16.27 3.07
N ASN A 201 1.67 -16.06 4.36
CA ASN A 201 1.78 -17.12 5.35
C ASN A 201 0.76 -16.92 6.46
N VAL A 202 -0.13 -17.87 6.62
CA VAL A 202 -1.04 -17.92 7.75
C VAL A 202 -0.41 -18.73 8.87
N ILE A 203 -0.33 -18.13 10.05
CA ILE A 203 0.33 -18.72 11.23
C ILE A 203 -0.75 -19.17 12.21
N THR A 204 -0.74 -20.44 12.56
CA THR A 204 -1.63 -20.97 13.57
C THR A 204 -1.13 -20.57 14.97
N ALA A 205 -2.02 -20.08 15.83
CA ALA A 205 -1.71 -19.82 17.23
C ALA A 205 -1.28 -21.10 17.94
N PRO A 206 -0.39 -21.04 18.95
CA PRO A 206 0.06 -22.20 19.68
C PRO A 206 -1.12 -22.96 20.32
N SER A 207 -1.10 -24.29 20.27
CA SER A 207 -2.02 -25.09 21.08
C SER A 207 -1.60 -25.03 22.55
N ALA A 208 -2.57 -25.03 23.45
CA ALA A 208 -2.33 -24.97 24.89
C ALA A 208 -3.41 -25.73 25.67
N ASN A 209 -3.03 -26.32 26.80
CA ASN A 209 -3.96 -26.99 27.68
C ASN A 209 -4.49 -26.02 28.75
N ALA A 210 -5.79 -26.09 29.00
CA ALA A 210 -6.39 -25.35 30.12
C ALA A 210 -5.82 -25.82 31.47
N PRO A 211 -5.27 -24.93 32.29
CA PRO A 211 -4.74 -25.29 33.59
C PRO A 211 -5.85 -25.57 34.58
N PRO A 212 -5.58 -26.38 35.63
CA PRO A 212 -6.47 -26.49 36.76
C PRO A 212 -6.51 -25.19 37.58
N ALA A 213 -7.54 -25.02 38.40
CA ALA A 213 -7.57 -23.93 39.36
C ALA A 213 -6.36 -24.01 40.31
N LEU A 214 -5.83 -22.86 40.71
CA LEU A 214 -4.83 -22.73 41.73
C LEU A 214 -5.52 -22.49 43.08
N GLU A 215 -5.23 -23.34 44.07
CA GLU A 215 -5.80 -23.26 45.41
C GLU A 215 -4.76 -22.78 46.42
N TYR A 216 -5.18 -21.91 47.33
CA TYR A 216 -4.42 -21.43 48.47
C TYR A 216 -5.17 -21.68 49.76
N CYS A 217 -4.46 -22.11 50.80
CA CYS A 217 -5.05 -22.27 52.15
C CYS A 217 -4.80 -20.99 52.95
N ASP A 218 -5.88 -20.35 53.35
CA ASP A 218 -5.89 -19.08 54.06
C ASP A 218 -5.98 -19.34 55.58
N GLU A 219 -4.94 -18.93 56.35
CA GLU A 219 -4.85 -19.18 57.78
C GLU A 219 -5.58 -18.13 58.61
N ASP A 220 -5.73 -16.91 58.10
CA ASP A 220 -6.35 -15.79 58.81
C ASP A 220 -7.77 -15.46 58.31
N ALA A 221 -8.25 -16.18 57.30
CA ALA A 221 -9.60 -16.12 56.75
C ALA A 221 -9.98 -14.73 56.24
N ASP A 222 -9.02 -14.01 55.60
CA ASP A 222 -9.26 -12.71 54.99
C ASP A 222 -9.59 -12.81 53.48
N GLY A 223 -9.47 -14.00 52.90
CA GLY A 223 -9.77 -14.30 51.49
C GLY A 223 -8.65 -13.94 50.53
N PHE A 224 -7.47 -13.62 51.02
CA PHE A 224 -6.31 -13.29 50.21
C PHE A 224 -5.19 -14.31 50.31
N GLY A 225 -4.46 -14.52 49.21
CA GLY A 225 -3.36 -15.47 49.13
C GLY A 225 -2.33 -15.10 48.12
N VAL A 226 -1.16 -15.73 48.20
CA VAL A 226 -0.04 -15.53 47.28
C VAL A 226 0.06 -16.71 46.35
N PHE A 227 -0.01 -16.45 45.04
CA PHE A 227 0.01 -17.47 44.00
C PHE A 227 1.28 -17.39 43.15
N ASN A 228 1.91 -18.52 42.90
CA ASN A 228 2.97 -18.62 41.89
C ASN A 228 2.35 -19.13 40.58
N LEU A 229 2.00 -18.19 39.68
CA LEU A 229 1.35 -18.53 38.43
C LEU A 229 2.26 -19.34 37.48
N SER A 230 3.58 -19.16 37.55
CA SER A 230 4.54 -19.81 36.65
C SER A 230 4.56 -21.36 36.81
N GLN A 231 4.07 -21.90 37.94
CA GLN A 231 3.95 -23.35 38.10
C GLN A 231 2.97 -24.02 37.11
N LEU A 232 2.10 -23.22 36.48
CA LEU A 232 1.16 -23.70 35.46
C LEU A 232 1.78 -23.84 34.08
N ASN A 233 2.95 -23.23 33.84
CA ASN A 233 3.56 -23.19 32.53
C ASN A 233 3.77 -24.56 31.90
N GLU A 234 4.16 -25.56 32.68
CA GLU A 234 4.38 -26.93 32.20
C GLU A 234 3.07 -27.60 31.74
N VAL A 235 2.00 -27.39 32.45
CA VAL A 235 0.67 -27.93 32.11
C VAL A 235 0.13 -27.22 30.88
N ILE A 236 0.25 -25.88 30.82
CA ILE A 236 -0.23 -25.07 29.71
C ILE A 236 0.52 -25.43 28.42
N SER A 237 1.83 -25.57 28.50
CA SER A 237 2.68 -25.83 27.31
C SER A 237 2.59 -27.24 26.78
N ASP A 238 2.14 -28.20 27.58
CA ASP A 238 2.08 -29.63 27.24
C ASP A 238 3.40 -30.17 26.65
N GLY A 239 4.52 -29.73 27.22
CA GLY A 239 5.86 -30.08 26.76
C GLY A 239 6.33 -29.39 25.47
N GLN A 240 5.56 -28.47 24.89
CA GLN A 240 5.99 -27.64 23.77
C GLN A 240 7.10 -26.68 24.23
N THR A 241 8.05 -26.41 23.32
CA THR A 241 9.15 -25.47 23.54
C THR A 241 8.96 -24.23 22.67
N GLY A 242 9.60 -23.13 23.03
CA GLY A 242 9.51 -21.89 22.25
C GLY A 242 8.18 -21.15 22.43
N LEU A 243 7.52 -21.33 23.58
CA LEU A 243 6.35 -20.56 23.97
C LEU A 243 6.72 -19.47 24.96
N THR A 244 6.06 -18.33 24.84
CA THR A 244 6.02 -17.26 25.84
C THR A 244 4.65 -17.30 26.50
N ILE A 245 4.58 -17.48 27.82
CA ILE A 245 3.35 -17.52 28.59
C ILE A 245 3.36 -16.33 29.55
N THR A 246 2.34 -15.48 29.45
CA THR A 246 2.14 -14.32 30.32
C THR A 246 0.77 -14.37 30.98
N TYR A 247 0.68 -13.75 32.16
CA TYR A 247 -0.52 -13.74 33.00
C TYR A 247 -0.97 -12.29 33.17
N HIS A 248 -2.28 -12.04 33.16
CA HIS A 248 -2.85 -10.70 33.18
C HIS A 248 -4.12 -10.66 34.08
N GLU A 249 -4.37 -9.51 34.71
CA GLU A 249 -5.55 -9.32 35.53
C GLU A 249 -6.85 -9.21 34.73
N THR A 250 -6.76 -8.74 33.51
CA THR A 250 -7.92 -8.57 32.61
C THR A 250 -7.68 -9.23 31.25
N GLN A 251 -8.79 -9.65 30.62
CA GLN A 251 -8.74 -10.17 29.25
C GLN A 251 -8.18 -9.13 28.28
N ALA A 252 -8.56 -7.87 28.43
CA ALA A 252 -8.07 -6.80 27.58
C ALA A 252 -6.54 -6.58 27.68
N ASP A 253 -5.97 -6.75 28.90
CA ASP A 253 -4.52 -6.69 29.07
C ASP A 253 -3.82 -7.88 28.39
N ALA A 254 -4.39 -9.07 28.47
CA ALA A 254 -3.87 -10.25 27.76
C ALA A 254 -3.93 -10.07 26.24
N GLU A 255 -5.04 -9.58 25.70
CA GLU A 255 -5.22 -9.34 24.27
C GLU A 255 -4.28 -8.26 23.74
N ASN A 256 -4.00 -7.21 24.51
CA ASN A 256 -3.11 -6.13 24.13
C ASN A 256 -1.64 -6.35 24.54
N ASN A 257 -1.33 -7.49 25.18
CA ASN A 257 0.01 -7.83 25.68
C ASN A 257 0.62 -6.71 26.56
N VAL A 258 -0.17 -6.20 27.49
CA VAL A 258 0.23 -5.15 28.43
C VAL A 258 -0.01 -5.58 29.86
N ASN A 259 0.63 -4.91 30.81
CA ASN A 259 0.42 -5.10 32.25
C ASN A 259 0.56 -6.57 32.73
N ALA A 260 1.53 -7.29 32.16
CA ALA A 260 1.78 -8.67 32.57
C ALA A 260 2.14 -8.77 34.06
N ILE A 261 1.57 -9.74 34.76
CA ILE A 261 1.88 -10.07 36.16
C ILE A 261 3.28 -10.67 36.22
N ILE A 262 4.14 -10.13 37.05
CA ILE A 262 5.54 -10.55 37.19
C ILE A 262 5.77 -11.09 38.61
N GLY A 263 6.26 -12.32 38.69
CA GLY A 263 6.60 -12.95 40.00
C GLY A 263 5.40 -13.55 40.70
N GLU A 264 5.44 -13.48 42.04
CA GLU A 264 4.30 -13.93 42.89
C GLU A 264 3.16 -12.92 42.80
N TYR A 265 1.94 -13.42 42.79
CA TYR A 265 0.72 -12.63 42.64
C TYR A 265 -0.20 -12.76 43.84
N ASN A 266 -0.60 -11.63 44.41
CA ASN A 266 -1.65 -11.57 45.42
C ASN A 266 -3.00 -11.33 44.73
N ASN A 267 -4.02 -12.16 44.99
CA ASN A 267 -5.34 -11.89 44.46
C ASN A 267 -5.87 -10.54 44.99
N ILE A 268 -6.57 -9.81 44.11
CA ILE A 268 -7.17 -8.50 44.45
C ILE A 268 -8.67 -8.61 44.80
N ASN A 269 -9.29 -9.73 44.45
CA ASN A 269 -10.66 -10.08 44.84
C ASN A 269 -10.61 -11.21 45.86
N PRO A 270 -11.28 -11.07 47.02
CA PRO A 270 -11.22 -12.11 48.05
C PRO A 270 -11.89 -13.41 47.61
N TYR A 271 -11.36 -14.54 48.06
CA TYR A 271 -11.79 -15.91 47.84
C TYR A 271 -11.69 -16.46 46.44
N THR A 272 -12.09 -15.71 45.40
CA THR A 272 -11.99 -16.18 44.00
C THR A 272 -11.63 -15.07 43.04
N GLN A 273 -10.74 -15.37 42.12
CA GLN A 273 -10.35 -14.42 41.05
C GLN A 273 -9.96 -15.19 39.79
N THR A 274 -10.37 -14.67 38.65
CA THR A 274 -9.89 -15.16 37.35
C THR A 274 -8.66 -14.34 36.91
N VAL A 275 -7.63 -15.05 36.46
CA VAL A 275 -6.44 -14.46 35.79
C VAL A 275 -6.42 -14.97 34.38
N PHE A 276 -6.14 -14.09 33.43
CA PHE A 276 -6.09 -14.36 31.99
C PHE A 276 -4.69 -14.70 31.56
N ILE A 277 -4.57 -15.64 30.64
CA ILE A 277 -3.31 -16.21 30.19
C ILE A 277 -3.18 -15.94 28.69
N ARG A 278 -2.05 -15.39 28.27
CA ARG A 278 -1.65 -15.23 26.87
C ARG A 278 -0.52 -16.19 26.58
N ILE A 279 -0.65 -16.97 25.51
CA ILE A 279 0.35 -17.92 25.04
C ILE A 279 0.70 -17.58 23.59
N GLU A 280 1.94 -17.29 23.32
CA GLU A 280 2.43 -16.98 21.98
C GLU A 280 3.72 -17.75 21.64
N SER A 281 3.99 -17.93 20.36
CA SER A 281 5.25 -18.52 19.91
C SER A 281 6.36 -17.48 20.00
N SER A 282 7.46 -17.80 20.66
CA SER A 282 8.65 -16.93 20.72
C SER A 282 9.46 -16.90 19.41
N THR A 283 9.09 -17.72 18.42
CA THR A 283 9.81 -17.85 17.14
C THR A 283 9.09 -17.22 15.95
N VAL A 284 7.84 -16.76 16.13
CA VAL A 284 7.03 -16.13 15.09
C VAL A 284 6.96 -14.62 15.34
N VAL A 285 7.19 -13.85 14.28
CA VAL A 285 7.21 -12.38 14.37
C VAL A 285 5.79 -11.78 14.48
N THR A 286 4.78 -12.55 14.08
CA THR A 286 3.37 -12.13 14.09
C THR A 286 2.75 -12.38 15.47
N ASP A 287 1.96 -11.45 15.93
CA ASP A 287 1.24 -11.49 17.23
C ASP A 287 0.09 -12.51 17.20
N CYS A 288 0.45 -13.81 17.16
CA CYS A 288 -0.49 -14.94 17.19
C CYS A 288 -0.50 -15.55 18.58
N ALA A 289 -1.55 -15.31 19.34
CA ALA A 289 -1.67 -15.80 20.70
C ALA A 289 -2.91 -16.68 20.90
N THR A 290 -2.77 -17.66 21.77
CA THR A 290 -3.89 -18.42 22.37
C THR A 290 -4.19 -17.82 23.73
N TYR A 291 -5.47 -17.71 24.05
CA TYR A 291 -5.95 -17.17 25.32
C TYR A 291 -6.64 -18.24 26.13
N LEU A 292 -6.27 -18.32 27.40
CA LEU A 292 -6.88 -19.17 28.41
C LEU A 292 -7.16 -18.34 29.66
N ASP A 293 -7.83 -18.95 30.61
CA ASP A 293 -8.01 -18.37 31.93
C ASP A 293 -7.72 -19.42 33.03
N VAL A 294 -7.38 -18.96 34.24
CA VAL A 294 -7.20 -19.77 35.42
C VAL A 294 -7.97 -19.17 36.58
N LEU A 295 -8.67 -20.00 37.32
CA LEU A 295 -9.33 -19.61 38.55
C LEU A 295 -8.37 -19.73 39.73
N LEU A 296 -8.18 -18.65 40.46
CA LEU A 296 -7.52 -18.63 41.76
C LEU A 296 -8.58 -18.83 42.83
N VAL A 297 -8.36 -19.74 43.75
CA VAL A 297 -9.29 -20.07 44.85
C VAL A 297 -8.55 -19.99 46.19
N VAL A 298 -9.10 -19.20 47.11
CA VAL A 298 -8.60 -19.09 48.47
C VAL A 298 -9.58 -19.80 49.38
N ASN A 299 -9.11 -20.83 50.07
CA ASN A 299 -9.91 -21.68 50.95
C ASN A 299 -9.53 -21.42 52.40
N ASP A 300 -10.51 -21.10 53.24
CA ASP A 300 -10.29 -20.99 54.69
C ASP A 300 -9.80 -22.33 55.28
N VAL A 301 -8.85 -22.26 56.19
CA VAL A 301 -8.41 -23.44 56.92
C VAL A 301 -9.54 -23.90 57.86
N PRO A 302 -9.92 -25.19 57.87
CA PRO A 302 -10.96 -25.71 58.75
C PRO A 302 -10.66 -25.41 60.23
N GLN A 303 -11.53 -24.66 60.85
CA GLN A 303 -11.42 -24.40 62.34
C GLN A 303 -11.75 -25.64 63.12
N ILE A 304 -10.79 -26.16 63.88
CA ILE A 304 -11.05 -27.21 64.84
C ILE A 304 -11.75 -26.57 66.04
N ASN A 305 -13.01 -26.82 66.18
CA ASN A 305 -13.73 -26.41 67.40
C ASN A 305 -13.22 -27.25 68.62
N THR A 306 -12.35 -26.60 69.36
CA THR A 306 -11.83 -27.24 70.65
C THR A 306 -12.74 -26.99 71.83
N ASP A 307 -14.02 -26.69 71.64
CA ASP A 307 -14.97 -26.62 72.73
C ASP A 307 -15.12 -28.02 73.36
N SER A 308 -14.21 -28.33 74.26
CA SER A 308 -14.35 -29.38 75.19
C SER A 308 -15.44 -28.97 76.25
N SER A 309 -16.71 -29.05 75.83
CA SER A 309 -17.75 -29.03 76.79
C SER A 309 -17.57 -30.29 77.65
N SER A 310 -17.05 -30.08 78.81
CA SER A 310 -16.91 -31.02 79.92
C SER A 310 -18.03 -32.07 79.99
N LEU A 311 -17.65 -33.35 80.05
CA LEU A 311 -18.44 -34.41 80.63
C LEU A 311 -18.78 -34.11 82.08
#